data_a0e969d291989d266c8a6b45ede8ea84
#
_entry.id   a0e969d291989d266c8a6b45ede8ea84
#
_cell.length_a   1.000
_cell.length_b   1.000
_cell.length_c   1.000
_cell.angle_alpha   90.00
_cell.angle_beta   90.00
_cell.angle_gamma   90.00
#
_symmetry.space_group_name_H-M   'P 1'
#
loop_
_entity.id
_entity.type
_entity.pdbx_description
1 polymer ?
#
loop_
_entity_poly.entity_id
_entity_poly.type
_entity_poly.pdbx_seq_one_letter_code
_entity_poly.pdbx_strand_id
1 'polypeptide(L)'
;MLSGGLAGDGGAFSRTWTLSRHGLSERQIVAIGFSGEHIRLHQGSFHGWKPFGPVRKVTGCAGNLLYELDGHPALDVYKRYLGDYAKDLPASGLLFPFEMLGEDRSSLGLIRTILGVDEASGSLVLAGSIVERGYLRLMHASTDSLVDGAVVAAETAFRPGTDSGESLVLLVSCVGRKLVMGARVDEEVEAVAAVFGPQACIAGFYSNGEISPMRDLLTCHLHNQTMTVTHISETSTS
;
A
#
# COMPACT_ATOMS: atom_id res chain seq x y z
N MET A 1 1.01 15.41 -10.51
CA MET A 1 1.14 14.11 -9.83
C MET A 1 0.91 14.31 -8.34
N LEU A 2 0.21 13.40 -7.68
CA LEU A 2 0.02 13.41 -6.23
C LEU A 2 0.56 12.08 -5.66
N SER A 3 1.35 12.16 -4.59
CA SER A 3 1.92 11.01 -3.89
C SER A 3 1.99 11.29 -2.40
N GLY A 4 1.83 10.28 -1.59
CA GLY A 4 1.92 10.42 -0.14
C GLY A 4 1.28 9.26 0.60
N GLY A 5 0.80 9.53 1.82
CA GLY A 5 0.13 8.50 2.63
C GLY A 5 -0.59 9.08 3.84
N LEU A 6 -1.42 8.26 4.43
CA LEU A 6 -2.06 8.54 5.70
C LEU A 6 -1.02 8.47 6.82
N ALA A 7 -1.09 9.37 7.78
CA ALA A 7 -0.22 9.31 8.96
C ALA A 7 -0.38 7.95 9.66
N GLY A 8 0.73 7.40 10.12
CA GLY A 8 0.77 6.12 10.83
C GLY A 8 1.04 6.30 12.32
N ASP A 9 0.67 5.31 13.10
CA ASP A 9 0.88 5.25 14.56
C ASP A 9 1.52 3.92 15.01
N GLY A 10 2.31 3.32 14.12
CA GLY A 10 3.03 2.09 14.38
C GLY A 10 2.17 0.82 14.37
N GLY A 11 0.94 0.89 13.84
CA GLY A 11 0.02 -0.23 13.77
C GLY A 11 -1.00 -0.29 14.92
N ALA A 12 -1.06 0.72 15.77
CA ALA A 12 -2.08 0.82 16.82
C ALA A 12 -3.46 1.18 16.26
N PHE A 13 -3.52 1.83 15.07
CA PHE A 13 -4.73 2.27 14.37
C PHE A 13 -5.69 3.07 15.25
N SER A 14 -5.16 3.87 16.16
CA SER A 14 -5.94 4.59 17.17
C SER A 14 -5.83 6.09 17.06
N ARG A 15 -4.62 6.64 16.92
CA ARG A 15 -4.38 8.07 16.95
C ARG A 15 -3.16 8.47 16.12
N THR A 16 -3.38 9.28 15.10
CA THR A 16 -2.31 9.74 14.20
C THR A 16 -2.14 11.26 14.26
N TRP A 17 -0.94 11.71 13.94
CA TRP A 17 -0.56 13.12 13.99
C TRP A 17 0.13 13.52 12.70
N THR A 18 -0.10 14.75 12.30
CA THR A 18 0.70 15.41 11.25
C THR A 18 1.30 16.69 11.82
N LEU A 19 2.50 17.03 11.32
CA LEU A 19 3.21 18.25 11.71
C LEU A 19 3.19 19.24 10.56
N SER A 20 2.74 20.46 10.81
CA SER A 20 2.80 21.59 9.89
C SER A 20 3.51 22.78 10.53
N ARG A 21 3.64 23.88 9.78
CA ARG A 21 4.11 25.16 10.33
C ARG A 21 3.26 25.70 11.49
N HIS A 22 2.06 25.18 11.67
CA HIS A 22 1.13 25.57 12.75
C HIS A 22 1.18 24.60 13.95
N GLY A 23 2.11 23.63 13.93
CA GLY A 23 2.27 22.62 14.97
C GLY A 23 1.64 21.28 14.64
N LEU A 24 1.54 20.44 15.67
CA LEU A 24 0.96 19.10 15.61
C LEU A 24 -0.57 19.15 15.61
N SER A 25 -1.20 18.32 14.78
CA SER A 25 -2.66 18.17 14.74
C SER A 25 -3.06 16.77 14.27
N GLU A 26 -4.18 16.27 14.79
CA GLU A 26 -4.83 15.04 14.35
C GLU A 26 -5.78 15.26 13.17
N ARG A 27 -6.10 16.53 12.85
CA ARG A 27 -7.15 16.88 11.88
C ARG A 27 -6.63 17.89 10.85
N GLN A 28 -5.49 17.56 10.25
CA GLN A 28 -4.94 18.38 9.17
C GLN A 28 -4.34 17.52 8.07
N ILE A 29 -4.32 18.07 6.87
CA ILE A 29 -3.56 17.55 5.73
C ILE A 29 -2.34 18.45 5.57
N VAL A 30 -1.17 17.85 5.42
CA VAL A 30 0.08 18.53 5.09
C VAL A 30 0.48 18.16 3.69
N ALA A 31 0.74 19.14 2.84
CA ALA A 31 1.18 18.93 1.47
C ALA A 31 2.35 19.86 1.14
N ILE A 32 3.29 19.36 0.33
CA ILE A 32 4.41 20.11 -0.23
C ILE A 32 4.25 20.06 -1.75
N GLY A 33 4.25 21.21 -2.39
CA GLY A 33 4.23 21.33 -3.85
C GLY A 33 5.62 21.62 -4.39
N PHE A 34 6.02 20.89 -5.43
CA PHE A 34 7.22 21.14 -6.20
C PHE A 34 6.82 21.66 -7.58
N SER A 35 7.45 22.75 -8.02
CA SER A 35 7.21 23.32 -9.34
C SER A 35 8.50 23.93 -9.90
N GLY A 36 8.72 23.76 -11.22
CA GLY A 36 9.89 24.28 -11.92
C GLY A 36 10.04 23.61 -13.28
N GLU A 37 10.69 24.31 -14.22
CA GLU A 37 10.89 23.80 -15.59
C GLU A 37 11.85 22.61 -15.65
N HIS A 38 12.77 22.53 -14.70
CA HIS A 38 13.81 21.49 -14.63
C HIS A 38 13.44 20.33 -13.69
N ILE A 39 12.36 20.47 -12.88
CA ILE A 39 11.94 19.40 -11.98
C ILE A 39 11.40 18.21 -12.77
N ARG A 40 11.84 17.03 -12.39
CA ARG A 40 11.34 15.75 -12.88
C ARG A 40 10.80 14.95 -11.72
N LEU A 41 9.61 14.39 -11.91
CA LEU A 41 8.92 13.56 -10.93
C LEU A 41 8.61 12.22 -11.56
N HIS A 42 9.13 11.15 -10.98
CA HIS A 42 8.84 9.78 -11.37
C HIS A 42 8.30 9.01 -10.18
N GLN A 43 7.43 8.07 -10.43
CA GLN A 43 6.81 7.30 -9.37
C GLN A 43 6.70 5.83 -9.75
N GLY A 44 6.89 4.98 -8.75
CA GLY A 44 6.59 3.57 -8.81
C GLY A 44 5.86 3.14 -7.55
N SER A 45 4.93 2.21 -7.71
CA SER A 45 4.22 1.60 -6.59
C SER A 45 4.01 0.13 -6.88
N PHE A 46 4.37 -0.71 -5.92
CA PHE A 46 4.22 -2.16 -6.05
C PHE A 46 4.03 -2.83 -4.70
N HIS A 47 3.37 -3.98 -4.68
CA HIS A 47 3.03 -4.65 -3.42
C HIS A 47 3.89 -5.90 -3.11
N GLY A 48 4.28 -6.71 -4.10
CA GLY A 48 5.02 -7.96 -3.88
C GLY A 48 4.18 -9.14 -3.39
N TRP A 49 2.88 -8.95 -3.18
CA TRP A 49 1.95 -10.00 -2.78
C TRP A 49 1.62 -10.95 -3.94
N LYS A 50 1.42 -12.23 -3.64
CA LYS A 50 1.11 -13.29 -4.62
C LYS A 50 -0.28 -13.85 -4.37
N PRO A 51 -1.02 -14.21 -5.45
CA PRO A 51 -2.33 -14.84 -5.32
C PRO A 51 -2.30 -16.13 -4.53
N PHE A 52 -3.31 -16.30 -3.67
CA PHE A 52 -3.53 -17.49 -2.87
C PHE A 52 -5.02 -17.84 -2.84
N GLY A 53 -5.38 -19.04 -3.29
CA GLY A 53 -6.77 -19.48 -3.29
C GLY A 53 -7.62 -18.98 -4.47
N PRO A 54 -8.90 -19.32 -4.49
CA PRO A 54 -9.82 -18.98 -5.58
C PRO A 54 -10.29 -17.53 -5.54
N VAL A 55 -10.71 -17.04 -6.70
CA VAL A 55 -11.43 -15.78 -6.85
C VAL A 55 -12.86 -15.94 -6.33
N ARG A 56 -13.34 -15.00 -5.51
CA ARG A 56 -14.69 -14.96 -4.91
C ARG A 56 -15.44 -13.71 -5.33
N LYS A 57 -16.71 -13.85 -5.66
CA LYS A 57 -17.57 -12.72 -6.01
C LYS A 57 -17.99 -11.97 -4.76
N VAL A 58 -17.91 -10.64 -4.78
CA VAL A 58 -18.51 -9.79 -3.76
C VAL A 58 -20.03 -9.77 -3.98
N THR A 59 -20.78 -10.35 -3.05
CA THR A 59 -22.25 -10.42 -3.11
C THR A 59 -22.91 -9.50 -2.08
N GLY A 60 -22.16 -9.01 -1.07
CA GLY A 60 -22.64 -8.05 -0.10
C GLY A 60 -21.51 -7.20 0.46
N CYS A 61 -21.58 -5.88 0.27
CA CYS A 61 -20.64 -4.92 0.89
C CYS A 61 -21.30 -3.54 1.04
N ALA A 62 -20.71 -2.71 1.92
CA ALA A 62 -21.03 -1.29 2.05
C ALA A 62 -19.78 -0.52 2.45
N GLY A 63 -19.27 0.34 1.55
CA GLY A 63 -18.03 1.06 1.76
C GLY A 63 -16.84 0.12 1.94
N ASN A 64 -16.28 0.03 3.15
CA ASN A 64 -15.19 -0.86 3.51
C ASN A 64 -15.63 -2.09 4.32
N LEU A 65 -16.92 -2.29 4.50
CA LEU A 65 -17.49 -3.47 5.17
C LEU A 65 -17.82 -4.54 4.14
N LEU A 66 -17.26 -5.71 4.30
CA LEU A 66 -17.52 -6.89 3.46
C LEU A 66 -18.41 -7.85 4.22
N TYR A 67 -19.65 -8.00 3.76
CA TYR A 67 -20.65 -8.87 4.39
C TYR A 67 -20.65 -10.27 3.79
N GLU A 68 -20.59 -10.37 2.45
CA GLU A 68 -20.79 -11.64 1.77
C GLU A 68 -19.82 -11.84 0.60
N LEU A 69 -19.36 -13.08 0.48
CA LEU A 69 -18.62 -13.63 -0.67
C LEU A 69 -19.35 -14.87 -1.20
N ASP A 70 -19.73 -14.87 -2.48
CA ASP A 70 -20.49 -15.95 -3.13
C ASP A 70 -21.79 -16.33 -2.38
N GLY A 71 -22.46 -15.34 -1.74
CA GLY A 71 -23.69 -15.55 -0.95
C GLY A 71 -23.47 -16.17 0.43
N HIS A 72 -22.25 -16.20 0.93
CA HIS A 72 -21.90 -16.70 2.26
C HIS A 72 -21.30 -15.58 3.11
N PRO A 73 -21.46 -15.60 4.46
CA PRO A 73 -20.80 -14.63 5.33
C PRO A 73 -19.31 -14.55 5.06
N ALA A 74 -18.81 -13.33 4.84
CA ALA A 74 -17.43 -13.11 4.41
C ALA A 74 -16.41 -13.62 5.44
N LEU A 75 -16.70 -13.45 6.73
CA LEU A 75 -15.86 -13.92 7.82
C LEU A 75 -15.74 -15.44 7.84
N ASP A 76 -16.83 -16.18 7.58
CA ASP A 76 -16.82 -17.64 7.55
C ASP A 76 -15.97 -18.15 6.36
N VAL A 77 -16.14 -17.51 5.20
CA VAL A 77 -15.33 -17.82 4.02
C VAL A 77 -13.86 -17.55 4.31
N TYR A 78 -13.55 -16.42 4.92
CA TYR A 78 -12.17 -16.02 5.25
C TYR A 78 -11.52 -16.97 6.26
N LYS A 79 -12.19 -17.27 7.38
CA LYS A 79 -11.71 -18.21 8.40
C LYS A 79 -11.39 -19.59 7.82
N ARG A 80 -12.20 -20.07 6.89
CA ARG A 80 -12.00 -21.37 6.23
C ARG A 80 -10.68 -21.43 5.45
N TYR A 81 -10.26 -20.31 4.84
CA TYR A 81 -8.97 -20.25 4.12
C TYR A 81 -7.78 -20.06 5.06
N LEU A 82 -7.97 -19.36 6.17
CA LEU A 82 -6.90 -19.12 7.14
C LEU A 82 -6.54 -20.36 7.95
N GLY A 83 -7.46 -21.30 8.13
CA GLY A 83 -7.24 -22.47 8.97
C GLY A 83 -6.87 -22.07 10.40
N ASP A 84 -5.70 -22.52 10.88
CA ASP A 84 -5.23 -22.21 12.23
C ASP A 84 -4.97 -20.72 12.47
N TYR A 85 -4.61 -19.94 11.45
CA TYR A 85 -4.43 -18.49 11.57
C TYR A 85 -5.72 -17.74 11.90
N ALA A 86 -6.89 -18.36 11.71
CA ALA A 86 -8.17 -17.74 12.06
C ALA A 86 -8.32 -17.47 13.57
N LYS A 87 -7.57 -18.18 14.42
CA LYS A 87 -7.57 -18.01 15.88
C LYS A 87 -6.98 -16.66 16.31
N ASP A 88 -6.11 -16.10 15.48
CA ASP A 88 -5.38 -14.86 15.74
C ASP A 88 -5.99 -13.64 15.02
N LEU A 89 -7.20 -13.77 14.49
CA LEU A 89 -7.92 -12.62 13.91
C LEU A 89 -8.28 -11.59 15.01
N PRO A 90 -8.20 -10.28 14.68
CA PRO A 90 -7.90 -9.69 13.37
C PRO A 90 -6.40 -9.57 13.02
N ALA A 91 -5.48 -9.85 13.94
CA ALA A 91 -4.04 -9.62 13.73
C ALA A 91 -3.47 -10.42 12.53
N SER A 92 -3.86 -11.68 12.40
CA SER A 92 -3.45 -12.52 11.26
C SER A 92 -3.98 -12.06 9.90
N GLY A 93 -4.98 -11.19 9.89
CA GLY A 93 -5.52 -10.56 8.67
C GLY A 93 -4.50 -9.72 7.90
N LEU A 94 -3.44 -9.25 8.57
CA LEU A 94 -2.32 -8.56 7.92
C LEU A 94 -1.52 -9.47 6.97
N LEU A 95 -1.50 -10.78 7.24
CA LEU A 95 -0.74 -11.78 6.47
C LEU A 95 -1.48 -12.25 5.22
N PHE A 96 -2.79 -12.02 5.15
CA PHE A 96 -3.67 -12.54 4.11
C PHE A 96 -4.64 -11.48 3.58
N PRO A 97 -4.14 -10.39 2.99
CA PRO A 97 -4.99 -9.36 2.42
C PRO A 97 -5.73 -9.86 1.17
N PHE A 98 -6.71 -9.08 0.72
CA PHE A 98 -7.42 -9.33 -0.53
C PHE A 98 -6.88 -8.44 -1.66
N GLU A 99 -6.65 -9.03 -2.83
CA GLU A 99 -6.57 -8.32 -4.09
C GLU A 99 -7.98 -8.06 -4.62
N MET A 100 -8.20 -6.85 -5.10
CA MET A 100 -9.46 -6.45 -5.73
C MET A 100 -9.40 -6.67 -7.24
N LEU A 101 -10.43 -7.30 -7.75
CA LEU A 101 -10.64 -7.54 -9.17
C LEU A 101 -11.94 -6.86 -9.63
N GLY A 102 -11.93 -6.37 -10.86
CA GLY A 102 -13.12 -5.81 -11.51
C GLY A 102 -14.23 -6.83 -11.76
N GLU A 103 -15.35 -6.39 -12.34
CA GLU A 103 -16.47 -7.26 -12.73
C GLU A 103 -16.05 -8.28 -13.81
N ASP A 104 -15.08 -7.93 -14.64
CA ASP A 104 -14.46 -8.78 -15.67
C ASP A 104 -13.35 -9.69 -15.12
N ARG A 105 -13.13 -9.67 -13.80
CA ARG A 105 -12.05 -10.36 -13.08
C ARG A 105 -10.64 -9.87 -13.41
N SER A 106 -10.48 -8.75 -14.09
CA SER A 106 -9.18 -8.12 -14.27
C SER A 106 -8.65 -7.57 -12.95
N SER A 107 -7.33 -7.62 -12.75
CA SER A 107 -6.70 -7.03 -11.56
C SER A 107 -6.81 -5.50 -11.60
N LEU A 108 -7.31 -4.93 -10.52
CA LEU A 108 -7.33 -3.48 -10.31
C LEU A 108 -6.02 -2.96 -9.73
N GLY A 109 -5.08 -3.84 -9.38
CA GLY A 109 -3.82 -3.45 -8.72
C GLY A 109 -4.01 -2.91 -7.30
N LEU A 110 -5.17 -3.16 -6.69
CA LEU A 110 -5.51 -2.70 -5.36
C LEU A 110 -5.55 -3.87 -4.37
N ILE A 111 -4.84 -3.71 -3.27
CA ILE A 111 -4.89 -4.63 -2.14
C ILE A 111 -5.75 -4.00 -1.03
N ARG A 112 -6.46 -4.84 -0.28
CA ARG A 112 -7.22 -4.45 0.91
C ARG A 112 -6.84 -5.32 2.09
N THR A 113 -6.29 -4.66 3.10
CA THR A 113 -5.93 -5.30 4.38
C THR A 113 -7.17 -5.47 5.24
N ILE A 114 -7.27 -6.56 5.99
CA ILE A 114 -8.30 -6.77 6.99
C ILE A 114 -7.87 -6.03 8.25
N LEU A 115 -8.68 -5.08 8.72
CA LEU A 115 -8.45 -4.30 9.95
C LEU A 115 -9.27 -4.82 11.13
N GLY A 116 -10.36 -5.51 10.86
CA GLY A 116 -11.23 -5.99 11.91
C GLY A 116 -12.20 -7.06 11.43
N VAL A 117 -12.82 -7.72 12.40
CA VAL A 117 -13.87 -8.72 12.20
C VAL A 117 -15.07 -8.39 13.07
N ASP A 118 -16.24 -8.64 12.57
CA ASP A 118 -17.49 -8.58 13.35
C ASP A 118 -18.14 -9.96 13.34
N GLU A 119 -18.01 -10.66 14.44
CA GLU A 119 -18.55 -12.02 14.62
C GLU A 119 -20.09 -12.03 14.59
N ALA A 120 -20.74 -10.95 15.03
CA ALA A 120 -22.20 -10.90 15.10
C ALA A 120 -22.84 -10.81 13.71
N SER A 121 -22.24 -10.03 12.81
CA SER A 121 -22.71 -9.90 11.42
C SER A 121 -22.02 -10.85 10.45
N GLY A 122 -20.95 -11.55 10.87
CA GLY A 122 -20.14 -12.37 9.99
C GLY A 122 -19.35 -11.56 8.95
N SER A 123 -19.04 -10.29 9.24
CA SER A 123 -18.43 -9.37 8.31
C SER A 123 -16.94 -9.11 8.59
N LEU A 124 -16.25 -8.57 7.57
CA LEU A 124 -14.86 -8.10 7.64
C LEU A 124 -14.81 -6.58 7.44
N VAL A 125 -13.96 -5.91 8.21
CA VAL A 125 -13.64 -4.48 8.03
C VAL A 125 -12.33 -4.37 7.27
N LEU A 126 -12.36 -3.77 6.08
CA LEU A 126 -11.17 -3.61 5.23
C LEU A 126 -10.58 -2.20 5.35
N ALA A 127 -9.31 -2.06 5.01
CA ALA A 127 -8.56 -0.78 5.08
C ALA A 127 -8.89 0.20 3.93
N GLY A 128 -9.97 -0.02 3.20
CA GLY A 128 -10.42 0.86 2.13
C GLY A 128 -11.66 0.31 1.44
N SER A 129 -12.29 1.13 0.61
CA SER A 129 -13.53 0.80 -0.07
C SER A 129 -13.40 -0.45 -0.94
N ILE A 130 -14.50 -1.16 -1.05
CA ILE A 130 -14.66 -2.40 -1.83
C ILE A 130 -15.39 -2.05 -3.12
N VAL A 131 -15.00 -2.66 -4.24
CA VAL A 131 -15.74 -2.53 -5.50
C VAL A 131 -16.97 -3.44 -5.45
N GLU A 132 -18.13 -2.82 -5.45
CA GLU A 132 -19.40 -3.54 -5.54
C GLU A 132 -19.45 -4.38 -6.82
N ARG A 133 -19.99 -5.60 -6.72
CA ARG A 133 -20.07 -6.58 -7.82
C ARG A 133 -18.74 -7.07 -8.40
N GLY A 134 -17.61 -6.58 -7.88
CA GLY A 134 -16.28 -7.07 -8.22
C GLY A 134 -16.00 -8.43 -7.59
N TYR A 135 -14.73 -8.81 -7.66
CA TYR A 135 -14.24 -10.05 -7.08
C TYR A 135 -13.07 -9.77 -6.14
N LEU A 136 -12.86 -10.67 -5.22
CA LEU A 136 -11.72 -10.67 -4.30
C LEU A 136 -10.95 -11.97 -4.43
N ARG A 137 -9.62 -11.88 -4.25
CA ARG A 137 -8.72 -13.02 -4.21
C ARG A 137 -7.77 -12.85 -3.04
N LEU A 138 -7.63 -13.89 -2.22
CA LEU A 138 -6.64 -13.88 -1.14
C LEU A 138 -5.23 -13.78 -1.70
N MET A 139 -4.40 -13.05 -0.97
CA MET A 139 -2.99 -12.87 -1.26
C MET A 139 -2.15 -13.33 -0.07
N HIS A 140 -0.92 -13.74 -0.33
CA HIS A 140 0.10 -13.99 0.68
C HIS A 140 1.44 -13.41 0.22
N ALA A 141 2.35 -13.20 1.16
CA ALA A 141 3.72 -12.79 0.84
C ALA A 141 4.72 -13.46 1.77
N SER A 142 5.92 -13.68 1.28
CA SER A 142 7.12 -13.86 2.08
C SER A 142 7.83 -12.51 2.24
N THR A 143 8.71 -12.39 3.24
CA THR A 143 9.55 -11.19 3.36
C THR A 143 10.34 -10.92 2.08
N ASP A 144 10.93 -11.95 1.47
CA ASP A 144 11.69 -11.80 0.23
C ASP A 144 10.82 -11.24 -0.90
N SER A 145 9.58 -11.71 -1.06
CA SER A 145 8.69 -11.18 -2.10
C SER A 145 8.23 -9.75 -1.84
N LEU A 146 8.21 -9.30 -0.58
CA LEU A 146 7.98 -7.90 -0.25
C LEU A 146 9.18 -7.04 -0.59
N VAL A 147 10.40 -7.49 -0.28
CA VAL A 147 11.65 -6.81 -0.67
C VAL A 147 11.75 -6.70 -2.19
N ASP A 148 11.51 -7.80 -2.94
CA ASP A 148 11.44 -7.78 -4.40
C ASP A 148 10.41 -6.76 -4.91
N GLY A 149 9.26 -6.67 -4.23
CA GLY A 149 8.23 -5.68 -4.53
C GLY A 149 8.72 -4.23 -4.36
N ALA A 150 9.56 -3.96 -3.36
CA ALA A 150 10.16 -2.65 -3.15
C ALA A 150 11.18 -2.33 -4.27
N VAL A 151 11.96 -3.31 -4.73
CA VAL A 151 12.86 -3.17 -5.90
C VAL A 151 12.05 -2.80 -7.14
N VAL A 152 10.97 -3.51 -7.43
CA VAL A 152 10.11 -3.22 -8.61
C VAL A 152 9.54 -1.80 -8.55
N ALA A 153 9.11 -1.34 -7.36
CA ALA A 153 8.64 0.02 -7.18
C ALA A 153 9.75 1.04 -7.44
N ALA A 154 10.96 0.79 -6.94
CA ALA A 154 12.14 1.63 -7.15
C ALA A 154 12.54 1.71 -8.62
N GLU A 155 12.69 0.57 -9.31
CA GLU A 155 13.02 0.49 -10.73
C GLU A 155 11.97 1.18 -11.61
N THR A 156 10.68 1.11 -11.23
CA THR A 156 9.62 1.81 -11.93
C THR A 156 9.75 3.33 -11.80
N ALA A 157 10.20 3.83 -10.65
CA ALA A 157 10.44 5.26 -10.41
C ALA A 157 11.78 5.75 -10.95
N PHE A 158 12.77 4.87 -11.07
CA PHE A 158 14.13 5.23 -11.51
C PHE A 158 14.16 5.51 -13.02
N ARG A 159 14.87 6.59 -13.40
CA ARG A 159 15.14 6.95 -14.81
C ARG A 159 16.60 7.31 -14.96
N PRO A 160 17.42 6.41 -15.53
CA PRO A 160 18.85 6.67 -15.71
C PRO A 160 19.11 7.83 -16.69
N GLY A 161 20.12 8.64 -16.39
CA GLY A 161 20.63 9.66 -17.31
C GLY A 161 19.82 10.95 -17.42
N THR A 162 18.83 11.17 -16.55
CA THR A 162 18.00 12.39 -16.55
C THR A 162 18.42 13.39 -15.48
N ASP A 163 19.31 13.02 -14.56
CA ASP A 163 19.53 13.76 -13.33
C ASP A 163 20.86 14.53 -13.33
N SER A 164 20.86 15.69 -12.66
CA SER A 164 22.05 16.50 -12.36
C SER A 164 23.00 15.86 -11.33
N GLY A 165 22.68 14.67 -10.84
CA GLY A 165 23.44 13.89 -9.87
C GLY A 165 22.81 13.83 -8.48
N GLU A 166 22.18 14.88 -8.00
CA GLU A 166 21.47 14.88 -6.71
C GLU A 166 19.97 14.64 -6.92
N SER A 167 19.38 13.78 -6.09
CA SER A 167 17.96 13.51 -6.14
C SER A 167 17.39 13.20 -4.76
N LEU A 168 16.07 13.42 -4.60
CA LEU A 168 15.32 13.05 -3.43
C LEU A 168 14.39 11.88 -3.77
N VAL A 169 14.51 10.82 -3.00
CA VAL A 169 13.65 9.64 -3.12
C VAL A 169 12.76 9.55 -1.87
N LEU A 170 11.47 9.76 -2.06
CA LEU A 170 10.49 9.67 -0.97
C LEU A 170 9.84 8.29 -0.99
N LEU A 171 9.95 7.60 0.16
CA LEU A 171 9.38 6.28 0.37
C LEU A 171 8.14 6.39 1.28
N VAL A 172 7.01 5.90 0.78
CA VAL A 172 5.80 5.72 1.60
C VAL A 172 5.46 4.24 1.57
N SER A 173 5.74 3.55 2.67
CA SER A 173 5.51 2.12 2.79
C SER A 173 4.37 1.84 3.77
N CYS A 174 3.58 0.81 3.50
CA CYS A 174 2.50 0.40 4.38
C CYS A 174 3.02 -0.12 5.72
N VAL A 175 2.41 0.32 6.82
CA VAL A 175 2.71 -0.24 8.16
C VAL A 175 2.45 -1.75 8.21
N GLY A 176 1.50 -2.27 7.43
CA GLY A 176 1.24 -3.70 7.32
C GLY A 176 2.45 -4.47 6.78
N ARG A 177 3.19 -3.92 5.80
CA ARG A 177 4.45 -4.50 5.31
C ARG A 177 5.50 -4.56 6.43
N LYS A 178 5.67 -3.45 7.15
CA LYS A 178 6.55 -3.39 8.32
C LYS A 178 6.25 -4.49 9.34
N LEU A 179 4.97 -4.69 9.66
CA LEU A 179 4.55 -5.70 10.63
C LEU A 179 4.79 -7.13 10.11
N VAL A 180 4.58 -7.38 8.82
CA VAL A 180 4.83 -8.69 8.19
C VAL A 180 6.32 -9.01 8.14
N MET A 181 7.17 -8.04 7.78
CA MET A 181 8.61 -8.23 7.67
C MET A 181 9.32 -8.29 9.04
N GLY A 182 8.74 -7.68 10.07
CA GLY A 182 9.28 -7.71 11.44
C GLY A 182 10.72 -7.21 11.53
N ALA A 183 11.65 -8.06 11.98
CA ALA A 183 13.05 -7.69 12.14
C ALA A 183 13.82 -7.45 10.82
N ARG A 184 13.24 -7.83 9.69
CA ARG A 184 13.85 -7.65 8.35
C ARG A 184 13.32 -6.40 7.61
N VAL A 185 12.68 -5.49 8.33
CA VAL A 185 12.02 -4.31 7.75
C VAL A 185 13.00 -3.37 7.04
N ASP A 186 14.26 -3.32 7.47
CA ASP A 186 15.27 -2.44 6.88
C ASP A 186 15.68 -2.90 5.47
N GLU A 187 15.52 -4.19 5.16
CA GLU A 187 15.89 -4.75 3.84
C GLU A 187 15.12 -4.12 2.69
N GLU A 188 13.86 -3.70 2.88
CA GLU A 188 13.12 -3.02 1.80
C GLU A 188 13.66 -1.62 1.49
N VAL A 189 14.16 -0.90 2.51
CA VAL A 189 14.75 0.43 2.34
C VAL A 189 16.14 0.30 1.71
N GLU A 190 16.94 -0.67 2.15
CA GLU A 190 18.26 -0.98 1.58
C GLU A 190 18.15 -1.38 0.10
N ALA A 191 17.15 -2.20 -0.24
CA ALA A 191 16.90 -2.63 -1.62
C ALA A 191 16.54 -1.45 -2.53
N VAL A 192 15.71 -0.52 -2.06
CA VAL A 192 15.43 0.72 -2.80
C VAL A 192 16.67 1.59 -2.93
N ALA A 193 17.45 1.74 -1.85
CA ALA A 193 18.71 2.51 -1.86
C ALA A 193 19.71 1.97 -2.88
N ALA A 194 19.79 0.65 -3.02
CA ALA A 194 20.67 0.01 -4.00
C ALA A 194 20.33 0.37 -5.47
N VAL A 195 19.04 0.59 -5.77
CA VAL A 195 18.59 0.99 -7.11
C VAL A 195 19.01 2.43 -7.44
N PHE A 196 18.87 3.35 -6.49
CA PHE A 196 19.15 4.78 -6.73
C PHE A 196 20.63 5.14 -6.53
N GLY A 197 21.36 4.36 -5.76
CA GLY A 197 22.77 4.59 -5.48
C GLY A 197 23.05 5.68 -4.43
N PRO A 198 24.32 5.96 -4.15
CA PRO A 198 24.74 6.76 -2.99
C PRO A 198 24.52 8.27 -3.13
N GLN A 199 24.17 8.76 -4.31
CA GLN A 199 23.92 10.19 -4.56
C GLN A 199 22.46 10.58 -4.25
N ALA A 200 21.57 9.63 -4.09
CA ALA A 200 20.18 9.90 -3.77
C ALA A 200 19.99 10.12 -2.26
N CYS A 201 19.30 11.20 -1.91
CA CYS A 201 18.80 11.40 -0.55
C CYS A 201 17.51 10.63 -0.37
N ILE A 202 17.51 9.63 0.51
CA ILE A 202 16.32 8.80 0.79
C ILE A 202 15.67 9.23 2.08
N ALA A 203 14.37 9.50 2.03
CA ALA A 203 13.54 9.83 3.18
C ALA A 203 12.17 9.19 3.04
N GLY A 204 11.44 9.04 4.14
CA GLY A 204 10.09 8.48 4.07
C GLY A 204 9.49 8.13 5.41
N PHE A 205 8.36 7.42 5.35
CA PHE A 205 7.64 6.99 6.55
C PHE A 205 6.76 5.77 6.27
N TYR A 206 6.42 5.06 7.35
CA TYR A 206 5.41 4.00 7.31
C TYR A 206 4.01 4.60 7.52
N SER A 207 3.11 4.30 6.59
CA SER A 207 1.76 4.86 6.50
C SER A 207 0.67 3.85 6.87
N ASN A 208 -0.48 4.37 7.27
CA ASN A 208 -1.70 3.56 7.44
C ASN A 208 -2.46 3.35 6.10
N GLY A 209 -1.87 3.80 4.99
CA GLY A 209 -2.38 3.65 3.63
C GLY A 209 -1.66 4.60 2.69
N GLU A 210 -1.23 4.10 1.55
CA GLU A 210 -0.44 4.83 0.55
C GLU A 210 -1.39 5.53 -0.42
N ILE A 211 -1.03 6.74 -0.84
CA ILE A 211 -1.75 7.52 -1.86
C ILE A 211 -0.83 7.65 -3.05
N SER A 212 -1.22 7.03 -4.16
CA SER A 212 -0.44 7.08 -5.39
C SER A 212 -1.32 6.93 -6.63
N PRO A 213 -0.90 7.45 -7.79
CA PRO A 213 -1.57 7.19 -9.04
C PRO A 213 -1.54 5.70 -9.40
N MET A 214 -2.54 5.27 -10.12
CA MET A 214 -2.53 3.99 -10.83
C MET A 214 -1.77 4.12 -12.16
N ARG A 215 -1.83 3.07 -12.99
CA ARG A 215 -1.11 2.99 -14.27
C ARG A 215 -1.39 4.14 -15.23
N ASP A 216 -2.53 4.80 -15.11
CA ASP A 216 -2.93 5.95 -15.94
C ASP A 216 -2.31 7.28 -15.50
N LEU A 217 -1.61 7.32 -14.35
CA LEU A 217 -0.99 8.50 -13.72
C LEU A 217 -1.94 9.69 -13.46
N LEU A 218 -3.21 9.56 -13.79
CA LEU A 218 -4.22 10.62 -13.68
C LEU A 218 -5.07 10.49 -12.42
N THR A 219 -5.34 9.26 -12.00
CA THR A 219 -6.23 8.97 -10.88
C THR A 219 -5.44 8.43 -9.70
N CYS A 220 -5.48 9.13 -8.57
CA CYS A 220 -4.88 8.66 -7.33
C CYS A 220 -5.86 7.77 -6.56
N HIS A 221 -5.33 6.71 -6.00
CA HIS A 221 -6.07 5.77 -5.17
C HIS A 221 -5.41 5.58 -3.81
N LEU A 222 -6.21 5.18 -2.84
CA LEU A 222 -5.72 4.65 -1.58
C LEU A 222 -5.29 3.20 -1.80
N HIS A 223 -4.02 2.94 -1.54
CA HIS A 223 -3.42 1.61 -1.59
C HIS A 223 -3.19 1.10 -0.17
N ASN A 224 -3.06 -0.21 -0.05
CA ASN A 224 -2.61 -0.87 1.16
C ASN A 224 -1.54 -1.89 0.78
N GLN A 225 -0.64 -2.19 1.69
CA GLN A 225 0.39 -3.22 1.51
C GLN A 225 1.35 -2.93 0.34
N THR A 226 1.50 -1.66 -0.04
CA THR A 226 2.41 -1.24 -1.12
C THR A 226 3.66 -0.55 -0.57
N MET A 227 4.73 -0.59 -1.35
CA MET A 227 5.82 0.37 -1.34
C MET A 227 5.57 1.37 -2.45
N THR A 228 5.47 2.64 -2.12
CA THR A 228 5.38 3.75 -3.07
C THR A 228 6.67 4.55 -3.03
N VAL A 229 7.31 4.70 -4.18
CA VAL A 229 8.56 5.42 -4.38
C VAL A 229 8.29 6.63 -5.25
N THR A 230 8.65 7.82 -4.78
CA THR A 230 8.59 9.06 -5.57
C THR A 230 9.99 9.61 -5.71
N HIS A 231 10.51 9.59 -6.94
CA HIS A 231 11.80 10.13 -7.30
C HIS A 231 11.65 11.56 -7.81
N ILE A 232 12.35 12.48 -7.17
CA ILE A 232 12.35 13.93 -7.47
C ILE A 232 13.78 14.29 -7.84
N SER A 233 13.97 14.80 -9.06
CA SER A 233 15.27 15.19 -9.57
C SER A 233 15.19 16.45 -10.42
N GLU A 234 16.34 16.99 -10.80
CA GLU A 234 16.43 18.11 -11.71
C GLU A 234 17.26 17.73 -12.94
N THR A 235 16.84 18.19 -14.11
CA THR A 235 17.66 18.09 -15.32
C THR A 235 18.77 19.15 -15.28
N SER A 236 19.98 18.78 -15.74
CA SER A 236 21.07 19.75 -15.90
C SER A 236 20.63 20.90 -16.80
N THR A 237 20.88 22.12 -16.38
CA THR A 237 20.84 23.30 -17.26
C THR A 237 22.02 23.20 -18.22
N SER A 238 21.74 23.01 -19.51
CA SER A 238 22.76 23.11 -20.58
C SER A 238 23.18 24.55 -20.80
#